data_5b7fac171abd6277150433697d2ce6a6
#
_entry.id   5b7fac171abd6277150433697d2ce6a6
#
_cell.length_a   1.000
_cell.length_b   1.000
_cell.length_c   1.000
_cell.angle_alpha   90.00
_cell.angle_beta   90.00
_cell.angle_gamma   90.00
#
_symmetry.space_group_name_H-M   'P 1'
#
loop_
_entity.id
_entity.type
_entity.pdbx_description
1 polymer ?
#
loop_
_entity_poly.entity_id
_entity_poly.type
_entity_poly.pdbx_seq_one_letter_code
_entity_poly.pdbx_strand_id
1 'polypeptide(L)'
;MERYEMMNPGKAVLLCVCALFASIVNAAPVKLEKEELKLGFIKLTDMVPLAIAYEKGFFEDEGLYVTLEPQANWKVILDRVITGELDGAHMLAGQPLGATIGFGTHAEVITAFSMDLNGNAITLSNEVWEMMKPHVPVDAQGKPVRPIRAEYLKPVVEKFRASGKPFRMAMVFPVSTHNYELRYWLAAGGIHPGFYSPTDVTGQIGADVLLSVTPPPQMPATLEAGTINGYCVGEPWNQQAIAKGVGVPVITDLEIWKNNPEKVFGVTKAWAEKHPNTHLAVIKALLRAAMWLDANNGANRKEAAQILSRPEYVGADYRVIANSMTGTFEYTRGEKRAMPDFNVFFRYYATYPFYSDAVWYLTQMRRWGQIPEAKPDEWYHEVAKKVYRPDIYLKAAKLLVEEGKLKKEDVPWDSDGYRPPTKDFIDGVEFDGRKPNAYLEKLRIGLKGQQRVGDAQASGS
;
A
#
# COMPACT_ATOMS: atom_id res chain seq x y z
N MET A 1 -0.77 -88.79 -54.99
CA MET A 1 -1.74 -87.81 -55.45
C MET A 1 -1.60 -86.60 -54.52
N GLU A 2 -0.82 -85.66 -54.94
CA GLU A 2 -1.24 -84.39 -55.49
C GLU A 2 -2.12 -83.63 -54.49
N ARG A 3 -1.83 -82.41 -54.08
CA ARG A 3 -1.29 -81.21 -54.79
C ARG A 3 -0.75 -80.15 -53.83
N TYR A 4 0.27 -79.52 -54.31
CA TYR A 4 0.71 -78.14 -53.96
C TYR A 4 -0.39 -77.10 -53.86
N GLU A 5 -0.24 -76.15 -52.99
CA GLU A 5 -0.36 -74.70 -53.28
C GLU A 5 0.10 -73.93 -52.05
N MET A 6 1.17 -73.37 -52.20
CA MET A 6 1.61 -71.98 -52.58
C MET A 6 1.42 -70.97 -51.48
N MET A 7 2.54 -70.54 -51.06
CA MET A 7 2.79 -69.33 -50.23
C MET A 7 2.12 -68.10 -50.82
N ASN A 8 1.66 -67.25 -49.95
CA ASN A 8 1.49 -65.82 -50.27
C ASN A 8 2.26 -64.94 -49.28
N PRO A 9 3.19 -64.14 -49.78
CA PRO A 9 3.99 -63.29 -48.94
C PRO A 9 3.36 -61.94 -48.75
N GLY A 10 3.60 -61.37 -47.65
CA GLY A 10 3.62 -59.92 -47.58
C GLY A 10 2.48 -59.26 -46.84
N LYS A 11 2.87 -58.76 -45.75
CA LYS A 11 2.73 -57.33 -45.41
C LYS A 11 3.50 -57.08 -44.16
N ALA A 12 4.74 -56.68 -44.34
CA ALA A 12 5.48 -56.00 -43.33
C ALA A 12 4.82 -54.64 -43.10
N VAL A 13 4.10 -54.47 -42.01
CA VAL A 13 3.63 -53.19 -41.57
C VAL A 13 4.81 -52.49 -40.84
N LEU A 14 5.43 -51.59 -41.57
CA LEU A 14 6.43 -50.67 -41.06
C LEU A 14 5.72 -49.67 -40.13
N LEU A 15 5.72 -49.91 -38.85
CA LEU A 15 5.33 -48.92 -37.82
C LEU A 15 6.42 -47.86 -37.76
N CYS A 16 6.22 -46.77 -38.50
CA CYS A 16 6.94 -45.49 -38.24
C CYS A 16 6.46 -44.93 -36.93
N VAL A 17 7.19 -45.20 -35.86
CA VAL A 17 7.08 -44.44 -34.61
C VAL A 17 7.74 -43.10 -34.89
N CYS A 18 6.93 -42.11 -35.26
CA CYS A 18 7.33 -40.72 -35.20
C CYS A 18 7.50 -40.35 -33.73
N ALA A 19 8.70 -40.49 -33.21
CA ALA A 19 9.08 -39.87 -31.96
C ALA A 19 9.08 -38.33 -32.18
N LEU A 20 8.00 -37.69 -31.83
CA LEU A 20 7.95 -36.26 -31.60
C LEU A 20 8.87 -35.97 -30.40
N PHE A 21 10.14 -35.73 -30.67
CA PHE A 21 10.97 -34.98 -29.75
C PHE A 21 10.40 -33.55 -29.70
N ALA A 22 9.52 -33.31 -28.74
CA ALA A 22 9.28 -31.98 -28.28
C ALA A 22 10.64 -31.48 -27.76
N SER A 23 11.34 -30.71 -28.57
CA SER A 23 12.49 -29.95 -28.14
C SER A 23 11.97 -28.98 -27.07
N ILE A 24 12.14 -29.38 -25.81
CA ILE A 24 12.07 -28.44 -24.71
C ILE A 24 13.25 -27.50 -25.01
N VAL A 25 12.92 -26.37 -25.62
CA VAL A 25 13.85 -25.24 -25.67
C VAL A 25 13.99 -24.82 -24.22
N ASN A 26 14.97 -25.39 -23.53
CA ASN A 26 15.48 -24.83 -22.31
C ASN A 26 16.08 -23.48 -22.70
N ALA A 27 15.28 -22.41 -22.62
CA ALA A 27 15.82 -21.08 -22.66
C ALA A 27 16.92 -21.04 -21.59
N ALA A 28 18.13 -20.67 -21.98
CA ALA A 28 19.21 -20.49 -21.03
C ALA A 28 18.71 -19.58 -19.90
N PRO A 29 19.00 -19.92 -18.64
CA PRO A 29 18.54 -19.11 -17.51
C PRO A 29 18.99 -17.67 -17.74
N VAL A 30 18.07 -16.73 -17.62
CA VAL A 30 18.35 -15.30 -17.79
C VAL A 30 19.40 -14.92 -16.75
N LYS A 31 20.55 -14.40 -17.22
CA LYS A 31 21.62 -13.97 -16.32
C LYS A 31 21.19 -12.75 -15.53
N LEU A 32 21.19 -12.87 -14.19
CA LEU A 32 20.96 -11.76 -13.29
C LEU A 32 22.19 -10.84 -13.25
N GLU A 33 21.95 -9.54 -13.18
CA GLU A 33 23.01 -8.54 -13.05
C GLU A 33 23.59 -8.52 -11.63
N LYS A 34 22.76 -8.89 -10.64
CA LYS A 34 23.11 -8.98 -9.22
C LYS A 34 22.27 -10.08 -8.56
N GLU A 35 22.91 -10.98 -7.83
CA GLU A 35 22.24 -12.09 -7.17
C GLU A 35 22.04 -11.85 -5.67
N GLU A 36 22.99 -11.22 -5.00
CA GLU A 36 22.92 -10.89 -3.58
C GLU A 36 22.27 -9.52 -3.38
N LEU A 37 21.13 -9.47 -2.69
CA LEU A 37 20.36 -8.25 -2.47
C LEU A 37 20.15 -7.98 -0.99
N LYS A 38 20.17 -6.70 -0.64
CA LYS A 38 19.70 -6.20 0.65
C LYS A 38 18.40 -5.43 0.44
N LEU A 39 17.32 -5.90 1.02
CA LEU A 39 16.00 -5.28 0.94
C LEU A 39 15.56 -4.82 2.31
N GLY A 40 15.11 -3.57 2.40
CA GLY A 40 14.68 -2.97 3.65
C GLY A 40 13.17 -3.09 3.88
N PHE A 41 12.78 -3.08 5.15
CA PHE A 41 11.37 -3.03 5.54
C PHE A 41 11.15 -2.32 6.87
N ILE A 42 9.94 -1.88 7.12
CA ILE A 42 9.47 -1.41 8.42
C ILE A 42 8.65 -2.51 9.07
N LYS A 43 8.72 -2.64 10.40
CA LYS A 43 7.99 -3.65 11.18
C LYS A 43 6.49 -3.38 11.16
N LEU A 44 5.86 -3.84 10.10
CA LEU A 44 4.44 -3.76 9.80
C LEU A 44 3.98 -5.08 9.18
N THR A 45 2.72 -5.45 9.35
CA THR A 45 2.20 -6.69 8.76
C THR A 45 2.23 -6.66 7.23
N ASP A 46 2.15 -5.50 6.61
CA ASP A 46 2.17 -5.36 5.16
C ASP A 46 3.55 -5.53 4.49
N MET A 47 4.62 -5.74 5.28
CA MET A 47 5.88 -6.22 4.74
C MET A 47 5.85 -7.71 4.37
N VAL A 48 4.79 -8.40 4.68
CA VAL A 48 4.66 -9.86 4.60
C VAL A 48 4.97 -10.45 3.22
N PRO A 49 4.73 -9.80 2.08
CA PRO A 49 5.17 -10.34 0.79
C PRO A 49 6.69 -10.59 0.74
N LEU A 50 7.49 -9.73 1.35
CA LEU A 50 8.95 -9.92 1.45
C LEU A 50 9.29 -11.12 2.34
N ALA A 51 8.65 -11.23 3.49
CA ALA A 51 8.87 -12.35 4.42
C ALA A 51 8.50 -13.70 3.79
N ILE A 52 7.36 -13.78 3.10
CA ILE A 52 6.90 -15.01 2.45
C ILE A 52 7.79 -15.37 1.26
N ALA A 53 8.21 -14.41 0.44
CA ALA A 53 9.13 -14.66 -0.65
C ALA A 53 10.46 -15.25 -0.14
N TYR A 54 10.92 -14.78 1.00
CA TYR A 54 12.11 -15.33 1.68
C TYR A 54 11.85 -16.73 2.26
N GLU A 55 10.86 -16.88 3.13
CA GLU A 55 10.60 -18.11 3.89
C GLU A 55 10.12 -19.29 3.01
N LYS A 56 9.44 -19.01 1.91
CA LYS A 56 8.97 -20.04 0.97
C LYS A 56 9.96 -20.32 -0.16
N GLY A 57 11.14 -19.69 -0.15
CA GLY A 57 12.17 -19.92 -1.16
C GLY A 57 11.87 -19.29 -2.52
N PHE A 58 10.91 -18.36 -2.62
CA PHE A 58 10.57 -17.75 -3.92
C PHE A 58 11.68 -16.87 -4.47
N PHE A 59 12.46 -16.21 -3.62
CA PHE A 59 13.67 -15.50 -4.05
C PHE A 59 14.73 -16.47 -4.57
N GLU A 60 14.97 -17.57 -3.86
CA GLU A 60 15.96 -18.59 -4.28
C GLU A 60 15.56 -19.26 -5.59
N ASP A 61 14.27 -19.51 -5.81
CA ASP A 61 13.74 -20.04 -7.08
C ASP A 61 14.08 -19.14 -8.27
N GLU A 62 14.25 -17.85 -8.04
CA GLU A 62 14.64 -16.85 -9.04
C GLU A 62 16.17 -16.62 -9.09
N GLY A 63 16.95 -17.36 -8.31
CA GLY A 63 18.41 -17.21 -8.22
C GLY A 63 18.87 -16.04 -7.37
N LEU A 64 18.02 -15.55 -6.48
CA LEU A 64 18.29 -14.41 -5.60
C LEU A 64 18.64 -14.87 -4.18
N TYR A 65 19.67 -14.25 -3.61
CA TYR A 65 20.08 -14.42 -2.21
C TYR A 65 19.79 -13.11 -1.48
N VAL A 66 18.67 -13.06 -0.78
CA VAL A 66 18.14 -11.84 -0.17
C VAL A 66 18.43 -11.79 1.31
N THR A 67 18.92 -10.64 1.79
CA THR A 67 18.93 -10.27 3.20
C THR A 67 17.83 -9.24 3.43
N LEU A 68 16.92 -9.52 4.35
CA LEU A 68 15.87 -8.58 4.77
C LEU A 68 16.35 -7.83 6.00
N GLU A 69 16.39 -6.49 5.93
CA GLU A 69 16.86 -5.63 7.01
C GLU A 69 15.74 -4.72 7.53
N PRO A 70 15.36 -4.82 8.81
CA PRO A 70 14.44 -3.87 9.42
C PRO A 70 15.09 -2.49 9.53
N GLN A 71 14.31 -1.45 9.26
CA GLN A 71 14.75 -0.07 9.33
C GLN A 71 14.00 0.68 10.44
N ALA A 72 14.58 1.74 10.97
CA ALA A 72 14.06 2.48 12.10
C ALA A 72 12.79 3.30 11.74
N ASN A 73 12.77 3.90 10.55
CA ASN A 73 11.68 4.75 10.08
C ASN A 73 11.69 4.91 8.55
N TRP A 74 10.66 5.58 8.03
CA TRP A 74 10.48 5.75 6.58
C TRP A 74 11.51 6.67 5.93
N LYS A 75 12.06 7.65 6.66
CA LYS A 75 13.13 8.50 6.12
C LYS A 75 14.41 7.70 5.92
N VAL A 76 14.81 6.93 6.92
CA VAL A 76 16.02 6.10 6.87
C VAL A 76 15.93 5.07 5.73
N ILE A 77 14.81 4.39 5.55
CA ILE A 77 14.66 3.40 4.49
C ILE A 77 14.77 4.02 3.10
N LEU A 78 14.16 5.18 2.89
CA LEU A 78 14.26 5.91 1.62
C LEU A 78 15.70 6.36 1.35
N ASP A 79 16.35 6.97 2.33
CA ASP A 79 17.73 7.45 2.19
C ASP A 79 18.70 6.31 1.86
N ARG A 80 18.53 5.15 2.49
CA ARG A 80 19.38 3.97 2.24
C ARG A 80 19.16 3.33 0.86
N VAL A 81 17.96 3.42 0.31
CA VAL A 81 17.70 3.03 -1.08
C VAL A 81 18.35 4.02 -2.04
N ILE A 82 18.22 5.31 -1.79
CA ILE A 82 18.79 6.36 -2.63
C ILE A 82 20.33 6.28 -2.67
N THR A 83 20.97 6.01 -1.53
CA THR A 83 22.44 5.89 -1.44
C THR A 83 22.99 4.56 -1.96
N GLY A 84 22.11 3.57 -2.21
CA GLY A 84 22.51 2.24 -2.66
C GLY A 84 22.94 1.28 -1.54
N GLU A 85 22.79 1.66 -0.28
CA GLU A 85 23.01 0.74 0.85
C GLU A 85 21.97 -0.37 0.89
N LEU A 86 20.75 -0.08 0.43
CA LEU A 86 19.71 -1.05 0.12
C LEU A 86 19.48 -1.09 -1.39
N ASP A 87 19.26 -2.27 -1.92
CA ASP A 87 18.91 -2.46 -3.34
C ASP A 87 17.49 -2.03 -3.64
N GLY A 88 16.59 -2.25 -2.71
CA GLY A 88 15.20 -1.87 -2.77
C GLY A 88 14.54 -2.01 -1.42
N ALA A 89 13.29 -1.61 -1.31
CA ALA A 89 12.60 -1.65 -0.03
C ALA A 89 11.08 -1.63 -0.13
N HIS A 90 10.45 -2.14 0.92
CA HIS A 90 9.13 -1.80 1.36
C HIS A 90 9.04 -0.28 1.53
N MET A 91 8.14 0.37 0.80
CA MET A 91 7.97 1.82 0.82
C MET A 91 6.51 2.21 0.93
N LEU A 92 6.29 3.39 1.47
CA LEU A 92 5.02 4.09 1.31
C LEU A 92 4.78 4.39 -0.17
N ALA A 93 3.57 4.19 -0.66
CA ALA A 93 3.24 4.41 -2.06
C ALA A 93 3.52 5.84 -2.54
N GLY A 94 3.46 6.81 -1.63
CA GLY A 94 3.80 8.21 -1.91
C GLY A 94 5.31 8.54 -1.90
N GLN A 95 6.17 7.69 -1.35
CA GLN A 95 7.59 7.99 -1.24
C GLN A 95 8.31 8.09 -2.59
N PRO A 96 8.12 7.17 -3.56
CA PRO A 96 8.69 7.34 -4.88
C PRO A 96 8.22 8.61 -5.58
N LEU A 97 6.95 8.98 -5.43
CA LEU A 97 6.38 10.20 -5.98
C LEU A 97 6.97 11.45 -5.33
N GLY A 98 6.98 11.51 -4.01
CA GLY A 98 7.53 12.63 -3.25
C GLY A 98 9.01 12.88 -3.57
N ALA A 99 9.82 11.82 -3.63
CA ALA A 99 11.23 11.92 -3.99
C ALA A 99 11.42 12.44 -5.44
N THR A 100 10.62 11.95 -6.38
CA THR A 100 10.71 12.34 -7.79
C THR A 100 10.32 13.81 -8.00
N ILE A 101 9.30 14.32 -7.31
CA ILE A 101 8.92 15.74 -7.41
C ILE A 101 9.74 16.66 -6.50
N GLY A 102 10.61 16.12 -5.65
CA GLY A 102 11.51 16.86 -4.78
C GLY A 102 10.90 17.37 -3.48
N PHE A 103 9.84 16.75 -2.98
CA PHE A 103 9.33 17.04 -1.64
C PHE A 103 10.21 16.39 -0.57
N GLY A 104 10.95 17.22 0.18
CA GLY A 104 11.95 16.78 1.16
C GLY A 104 13.25 16.35 0.50
N THR A 105 13.31 15.17 -0.07
CA THR A 105 14.46 14.63 -0.82
C THR A 105 14.16 14.65 -2.32
N HIS A 106 15.19 14.89 -3.15
CA HIS A 106 15.05 14.80 -4.60
C HIS A 106 15.89 13.65 -5.16
N ALA A 107 15.20 12.61 -5.63
CA ALA A 107 15.80 11.46 -6.29
C ALA A 107 14.76 10.76 -7.18
N GLU A 108 15.20 10.16 -8.27
CA GLU A 108 14.35 9.36 -9.14
C GLU A 108 14.18 7.96 -8.53
N VAL A 109 13.03 7.73 -7.90
CA VAL A 109 12.61 6.46 -7.32
C VAL A 109 11.36 5.98 -8.03
N ILE A 110 11.31 4.70 -8.35
CA ILE A 110 10.20 4.08 -9.09
C ILE A 110 9.64 2.88 -8.34
N THR A 111 8.44 2.48 -8.71
CA THR A 111 7.88 1.19 -8.31
C THR A 111 7.25 0.46 -9.49
N ALA A 112 7.47 -0.84 -9.53
CA ALA A 112 6.83 -1.75 -10.47
C ALA A 112 5.93 -2.78 -9.78
N PHE A 113 5.69 -2.61 -8.47
CA PHE A 113 4.92 -3.57 -7.68
C PHE A 113 4.22 -2.89 -6.51
N SER A 114 2.90 -2.98 -6.47
CA SER A 114 2.09 -2.60 -5.31
C SER A 114 2.01 -3.78 -4.34
N MET A 115 2.29 -3.54 -3.06
CA MET A 115 2.44 -4.62 -2.09
C MET A 115 1.12 -5.01 -1.43
N ASP A 116 0.16 -4.10 -1.34
CA ASP A 116 -1.12 -4.37 -0.69
C ASP A 116 -2.18 -3.29 -0.96
N LEU A 117 -3.41 -3.63 -0.58
CA LEU A 117 -4.53 -2.69 -0.46
C LEU A 117 -5.01 -2.69 0.99
N ASN A 118 -5.49 -1.53 1.47
CA ASN A 118 -6.03 -1.34 2.82
C ASN A 118 -4.97 -1.60 3.91
N GLY A 119 -5.38 -1.98 5.10
CA GLY A 119 -4.48 -2.42 6.17
C GLY A 119 -4.12 -1.37 7.21
N ASN A 120 -4.70 -0.16 7.14
CA ASN A 120 -4.51 0.91 8.11
C ASN A 120 -5.76 1.15 8.94
N ALA A 121 -5.59 1.77 10.09
CA ALA A 121 -6.71 2.26 10.89
C ALA A 121 -6.32 3.53 11.66
N ILE A 122 -7.34 4.27 12.10
CA ILE A 122 -7.20 5.40 12.99
C ILE A 122 -7.58 4.95 14.39
N THR A 123 -6.64 5.12 15.32
CA THR A 123 -6.79 4.79 16.73
C THR A 123 -6.79 6.06 17.56
N LEU A 124 -7.74 6.18 18.48
CA LEU A 124 -7.83 7.28 19.45
C LEU A 124 -7.45 6.77 20.85
N SER A 125 -6.97 7.67 21.71
CA SER A 125 -6.77 7.34 23.11
C SER A 125 -8.10 6.97 23.78
N ASN A 126 -8.06 6.18 24.86
CA ASN A 126 -9.26 5.85 25.61
C ASN A 126 -10.02 7.09 26.09
N GLU A 127 -9.29 8.11 26.57
CA GLU A 127 -9.86 9.37 27.02
C GLU A 127 -10.64 10.07 25.89
N VAL A 128 -10.03 10.20 24.71
CA VAL A 128 -10.66 10.82 23.56
C VAL A 128 -11.87 10.03 23.09
N TRP A 129 -11.77 8.69 23.07
CA TRP A 129 -12.89 7.86 22.69
C TRP A 129 -14.08 8.02 23.65
N GLU A 130 -13.86 8.04 24.96
CA GLU A 130 -14.91 8.26 25.94
C GLU A 130 -15.58 9.64 25.78
N MET A 131 -14.82 10.67 25.44
CA MET A 131 -15.36 12.00 25.12
C MET A 131 -16.15 12.03 23.80
N MET A 132 -15.74 11.26 22.80
CA MET A 132 -16.36 11.21 21.48
C MET A 132 -17.61 10.34 21.46
N LYS A 133 -17.61 9.24 22.19
CA LYS A 133 -18.62 8.19 22.20
C LYS A 133 -20.07 8.69 22.35
N PRO A 134 -20.39 9.67 23.22
CA PRO A 134 -21.74 10.21 23.33
C PRO A 134 -22.27 10.88 22.06
N HIS A 135 -21.40 11.28 21.15
CA HIS A 135 -21.75 11.92 19.88
C HIS A 135 -21.90 10.94 18.72
N VAL A 136 -21.51 9.68 18.92
CA VAL A 136 -21.55 8.63 17.91
C VAL A 136 -22.92 7.98 17.88
N PRO A 137 -23.59 7.90 16.72
CA PRO A 137 -24.83 7.15 16.61
C PRO A 137 -24.65 5.68 16.97
N VAL A 138 -25.64 5.10 17.64
CA VAL A 138 -25.64 3.68 18.01
C VAL A 138 -26.82 2.96 17.37
N ASP A 139 -26.63 1.66 17.09
CA ASP A 139 -27.69 0.77 16.62
C ASP A 139 -28.62 0.32 17.76
N ALA A 140 -29.60 -0.52 17.44
CA ALA A 140 -30.57 -1.04 18.39
C ALA A 140 -29.91 -1.87 19.52
N GLN A 141 -28.67 -2.35 19.34
CA GLN A 141 -27.89 -3.09 20.31
C GLN A 141 -26.92 -2.20 21.11
N GLY A 142 -26.97 -0.88 20.88
CA GLY A 142 -26.09 0.10 21.54
C GLY A 142 -24.66 0.12 21.00
N LYS A 143 -24.40 -0.50 19.84
CA LYS A 143 -23.07 -0.49 19.20
C LYS A 143 -22.94 0.70 18.25
N PRO A 144 -21.72 1.27 18.12
CA PRO A 144 -21.49 2.35 17.18
C PRO A 144 -21.91 1.99 15.74
N VAL A 145 -22.66 2.88 15.12
CA VAL A 145 -22.97 2.80 13.69
C VAL A 145 -21.70 3.13 12.89
N ARG A 146 -21.33 2.26 11.97
CA ARG A 146 -20.12 2.44 11.17
C ARG A 146 -20.46 2.77 9.71
N PRO A 147 -19.59 3.53 9.01
CA PRO A 147 -18.30 4.07 9.49
C PRO A 147 -18.48 5.21 10.50
N ILE A 148 -17.56 5.31 11.46
CA ILE A 148 -17.53 6.42 12.41
C ILE A 148 -16.89 7.64 11.72
N ARG A 149 -17.64 8.72 11.60
CA ARG A 149 -17.23 9.94 10.89
C ARG A 149 -16.50 10.89 11.84
N ALA A 150 -15.57 11.67 11.30
CA ALA A 150 -14.82 12.66 12.08
C ALA A 150 -15.68 13.81 12.61
N GLU A 151 -16.87 14.04 12.05
CA GLU A 151 -17.80 15.05 12.59
C GLU A 151 -18.14 14.80 14.06
N TYR A 152 -18.11 13.53 14.50
CA TYR A 152 -18.36 13.17 15.91
C TYR A 152 -17.14 13.45 16.82
N LEU A 153 -15.96 13.62 16.24
CA LEU A 153 -14.76 14.06 16.95
C LEU A 153 -14.73 15.60 17.12
N LYS A 154 -15.44 16.33 16.30
CA LYS A 154 -15.39 17.81 16.30
C LYS A 154 -15.69 18.44 17.66
N PRO A 155 -16.73 18.02 18.41
CA PRO A 155 -16.98 18.54 19.76
C PRO A 155 -15.81 18.32 20.73
N VAL A 156 -15.08 17.22 20.59
CA VAL A 156 -13.89 16.91 21.41
C VAL A 156 -12.75 17.86 21.08
N VAL A 157 -12.49 18.09 19.79
CA VAL A 157 -11.46 19.03 19.31
C VAL A 157 -11.77 20.46 19.80
N GLU A 158 -13.03 20.88 19.73
CA GLU A 158 -13.49 22.18 20.22
C GLU A 158 -13.31 22.34 21.73
N LYS A 159 -13.56 21.27 22.49
CA LYS A 159 -13.35 21.27 23.95
C LYS A 159 -11.86 21.40 24.30
N PHE A 160 -10.97 20.72 23.58
CA PHE A 160 -9.52 20.89 23.74
C PHE A 160 -9.12 22.34 23.45
N ARG A 161 -9.58 22.93 22.36
CA ARG A 161 -9.31 24.32 22.02
C ARG A 161 -9.80 25.28 23.10
N ALA A 162 -11.03 25.12 23.59
CA ALA A 162 -11.59 25.95 24.64
C ALA A 162 -10.80 25.88 25.96
N SER A 163 -10.15 24.76 26.23
CA SER A 163 -9.26 24.58 27.40
C SER A 163 -7.80 24.99 27.14
N GLY A 164 -7.49 25.56 25.98
CA GLY A 164 -6.16 25.98 25.60
C GLY A 164 -5.18 24.81 25.33
N LYS A 165 -5.70 23.60 25.12
CA LYS A 165 -4.91 22.41 24.82
C LYS A 165 -4.96 22.11 23.32
N PRO A 166 -3.82 21.90 22.65
CA PRO A 166 -3.82 21.43 21.28
C PRO A 166 -4.30 19.98 21.19
N PHE A 167 -5.09 19.67 20.17
CA PHE A 167 -5.41 18.30 19.82
C PHE A 167 -4.36 17.77 18.84
N ARG A 168 -3.67 16.72 19.19
CA ARG A 168 -2.53 16.18 18.44
C ARG A 168 -2.80 14.76 17.95
N MET A 169 -2.52 14.51 16.68
CA MET A 169 -2.53 13.17 16.12
C MET A 169 -1.20 12.88 15.39
N ALA A 170 -0.88 11.61 15.27
CA ALA A 170 0.33 11.18 14.57
C ALA A 170 -0.01 10.45 13.28
N MET A 171 0.87 10.62 12.31
CA MET A 171 0.98 9.84 11.08
C MET A 171 2.45 9.40 10.93
N VAL A 172 2.76 8.60 9.93
CA VAL A 172 4.08 7.93 9.86
C VAL A 172 5.12 8.68 9.02
N PHE A 173 4.66 9.49 8.06
CA PHE A 173 5.52 10.27 7.17
C PHE A 173 4.67 11.27 6.35
N PRO A 174 5.21 12.44 5.93
CA PRO A 174 4.42 13.43 5.21
C PRO A 174 3.79 12.96 3.90
N VAL A 175 4.45 12.08 3.15
CA VAL A 175 3.93 11.53 1.89
C VAL A 175 3.36 10.12 2.05
N SER A 176 2.80 9.82 3.22
CA SER A 176 2.19 8.53 3.51
C SER A 176 0.69 8.52 3.22
N THR A 177 0.18 7.36 2.84
CA THR A 177 -1.26 7.10 2.79
C THR A 177 -1.93 7.42 4.13
N HIS A 178 -1.28 7.09 5.24
CA HIS A 178 -1.72 7.38 6.61
C HIS A 178 -1.97 8.88 6.82
N ASN A 179 -1.04 9.74 6.38
CA ASN A 179 -1.20 11.19 6.46
C ASN A 179 -2.38 11.66 5.62
N TYR A 180 -2.51 11.17 4.39
CA TYR A 180 -3.59 11.59 3.50
C TYR A 180 -4.95 11.05 3.92
N GLU A 181 -5.03 9.81 4.42
CA GLU A 181 -6.26 9.22 4.93
C GLU A 181 -6.74 9.89 6.21
N LEU A 182 -5.82 10.17 7.14
CA LEU A 182 -6.13 10.90 8.37
C LEU A 182 -6.66 12.29 8.03
N ARG A 183 -6.00 13.01 7.14
CA ARG A 183 -6.44 14.32 6.64
C ARG A 183 -7.78 14.24 5.92
N TYR A 184 -7.96 13.19 5.11
CA TYR A 184 -9.22 12.95 4.38
C TYR A 184 -10.38 12.74 5.35
N TRP A 185 -10.21 11.87 6.34
CA TRP A 185 -11.21 11.59 7.37
C TRP A 185 -11.58 12.84 8.18
N LEU A 186 -10.58 13.57 8.67
CA LEU A 186 -10.79 14.83 9.40
C LEU A 186 -11.54 15.86 8.55
N ALA A 187 -11.09 16.10 7.32
CA ALA A 187 -11.69 17.07 6.42
C ALA A 187 -13.13 16.71 6.03
N ALA A 188 -13.42 15.43 5.80
CA ALA A 188 -14.78 14.95 5.53
C ALA A 188 -15.74 15.21 6.71
N GLY A 189 -15.22 15.29 7.94
CA GLY A 189 -15.96 15.67 9.13
C GLY A 189 -15.95 17.17 9.45
N GLY A 190 -15.36 17.99 8.57
CA GLY A 190 -15.29 19.44 8.76
C GLY A 190 -14.21 19.92 9.73
N ILE A 191 -13.19 19.09 10.00
CA ILE A 191 -12.03 19.41 10.83
C ILE A 191 -10.83 19.67 9.91
N HIS A 192 -10.18 20.83 10.09
CA HIS A 192 -9.04 21.21 9.24
C HIS A 192 -7.73 20.58 9.76
N PRO A 193 -7.04 19.77 8.94
CA PRO A 193 -5.79 19.12 9.36
C PRO A 193 -4.54 19.98 9.15
N GLY A 194 -4.67 21.18 8.61
CA GLY A 194 -3.58 22.08 8.28
C GLY A 194 -3.03 21.95 6.87
N PHE A 195 -2.20 22.92 6.48
CA PHE A 195 -1.51 22.97 5.20
C PHE A 195 0.00 22.90 5.37
N TYR A 196 0.68 22.39 4.34
CA TYR A 196 2.10 22.59 4.08
C TYR A 196 2.30 23.87 3.27
N SER A 197 3.49 24.44 3.35
CA SER A 197 3.95 25.50 2.43
C SER A 197 5.46 25.33 2.19
N PRO A 198 6.04 26.01 1.21
CA PRO A 198 7.49 25.97 0.99
C PRO A 198 8.31 26.46 2.18
N THR A 199 7.71 27.32 3.04
CA THR A 199 8.36 27.90 4.22
C THR A 199 7.96 27.21 5.52
N ASP A 200 6.95 26.36 5.50
CA ASP A 200 6.49 25.58 6.65
C ASP A 200 6.11 24.16 6.22
N VAL A 201 7.04 23.24 6.45
CA VAL A 201 6.92 21.82 6.09
C VAL A 201 6.32 20.96 7.22
N THR A 202 5.76 21.59 8.26
CA THR A 202 5.10 20.87 9.36
C THR A 202 3.72 20.34 8.96
N GLY A 203 3.08 20.98 7.97
CA GLY A 203 1.72 20.65 7.55
C GLY A 203 0.64 21.11 8.53
N GLN A 204 0.95 22.09 9.39
CA GLN A 204 0.08 22.51 10.50
C GLN A 204 -0.53 23.89 10.31
N ILE A 205 -0.31 24.56 9.17
CA ILE A 205 -0.85 25.91 8.93
C ILE A 205 -2.38 25.88 8.92
N GLY A 206 -2.99 26.64 9.85
CA GLY A 206 -4.45 26.73 9.97
C GLY A 206 -5.13 25.46 10.50
N ALA A 207 -4.39 24.58 11.15
CA ALA A 207 -4.89 23.30 11.63
C ALA A 207 -5.80 23.43 12.86
N ASP A 208 -6.91 22.69 12.86
CA ASP A 208 -7.70 22.36 14.03
C ASP A 208 -7.10 21.23 14.83
N VAL A 209 -6.44 20.29 14.13
CA VAL A 209 -5.73 19.15 14.67
C VAL A 209 -4.29 19.18 14.16
N LEU A 210 -3.33 19.14 15.08
CA LEU A 210 -1.91 19.17 14.75
C LEU A 210 -1.42 17.76 14.46
N LEU A 211 -0.90 17.53 13.25
CA LEU A 211 -0.38 16.25 12.84
C LEU A 211 1.15 16.23 12.94
N SER A 212 1.71 15.14 13.46
CA SER A 212 3.15 14.94 13.61
C SER A 212 3.57 13.53 13.19
N VAL A 213 4.86 13.34 12.93
CA VAL A 213 5.42 12.05 12.51
C VAL A 213 5.79 11.22 13.74
N THR A 214 5.38 9.95 13.76
CA THR A 214 5.83 8.93 14.70
C THR A 214 6.09 7.64 13.95
N PRO A 215 7.22 6.95 14.18
CA PRO A 215 7.48 5.64 13.59
C PRO A 215 6.40 4.62 14.00
N PRO A 216 5.97 3.73 13.09
CA PRO A 216 4.86 2.82 13.35
C PRO A 216 4.94 2.01 14.65
N PRO A 217 6.07 1.36 14.99
CA PRO A 217 6.14 0.56 16.21
C PRO A 217 6.05 1.38 17.50
N GLN A 218 6.28 2.69 17.44
CA GLN A 218 6.25 3.59 18.59
C GLN A 218 4.86 4.19 18.84
N MET A 219 3.92 4.02 17.94
CA MET A 219 2.59 4.63 18.02
C MET A 219 1.83 4.30 19.33
N PRO A 220 1.70 3.02 19.75
CA PRO A 220 0.98 2.70 20.97
C PRO A 220 1.63 3.33 22.22
N ALA A 221 2.94 3.31 22.33
CA ALA A 221 3.67 3.90 23.46
C ALA A 221 3.54 5.43 23.50
N THR A 222 3.58 6.10 22.35
CA THR A 222 3.39 7.56 22.25
C THR A 222 1.98 7.98 22.64
N LEU A 223 0.97 7.15 22.27
CA LEU A 223 -0.42 7.34 22.70
C LEU A 223 -0.57 7.16 24.21
N GLU A 224 0.00 6.10 24.77
CA GLU A 224 0.00 5.80 26.20
C GLU A 224 0.64 6.92 27.03
N ALA A 225 1.75 7.49 26.54
CA ALA A 225 2.43 8.61 27.17
C ALA A 225 1.64 9.92 27.16
N GLY A 226 0.52 9.99 26.41
CA GLY A 226 -0.30 11.20 26.30
C GLY A 226 0.30 12.30 25.41
N THR A 227 1.36 12.01 24.68
CA THR A 227 1.99 12.97 23.75
C THR A 227 1.11 13.26 22.55
N ILE A 228 0.31 12.27 22.11
CA ILE A 228 -0.69 12.35 21.05
C ILE A 228 -2.04 11.87 21.56
N ASN A 229 -3.12 12.30 20.91
CA ASN A 229 -4.49 11.94 21.24
C ASN A 229 -5.06 10.85 20.32
N GLY A 230 -4.36 10.57 19.25
CA GLY A 230 -4.70 9.54 18.28
C GLY A 230 -3.65 9.43 17.19
N TYR A 231 -3.83 8.45 16.31
CA TYR A 231 -2.91 8.24 15.20
C TYR A 231 -3.57 7.46 14.06
N CYS A 232 -2.96 7.52 12.87
CA CYS A 232 -3.20 6.60 11.77
C CYS A 232 -1.94 5.79 11.49
N VAL A 233 -2.07 4.47 11.48
CA VAL A 233 -0.93 3.55 11.29
C VAL A 233 -1.41 2.23 10.68
N GLY A 234 -0.47 1.50 10.04
CA GLY A 234 -0.66 0.11 9.61
C GLY A 234 -0.64 -0.87 10.78
N GLU A 235 -1.09 -2.09 10.52
CA GLU A 235 -1.09 -3.16 11.53
C GLU A 235 0.33 -3.74 11.76
N PRO A 236 0.60 -4.26 12.97
CA PRO A 236 -0.36 -4.62 14.02
C PRO A 236 -0.59 -3.53 15.08
N TRP A 237 -0.19 -2.31 14.83
CA TRP A 237 -0.04 -1.27 15.86
C TRP A 237 -1.36 -0.66 16.33
N ASN A 238 -2.46 -0.84 15.59
CA ASN A 238 -3.81 -0.53 16.09
C ASN A 238 -4.31 -1.65 17.01
N GLN A 239 -4.16 -2.90 16.62
CA GLN A 239 -4.52 -4.05 17.45
C GLN A 239 -3.66 -4.12 18.72
N GLN A 240 -2.41 -3.70 18.65
CA GLN A 240 -1.51 -3.60 19.81
C GLN A 240 -2.02 -2.59 20.84
N ALA A 241 -2.61 -1.48 20.41
CA ALA A 241 -3.21 -0.50 21.32
C ALA A 241 -4.38 -1.09 22.11
N ILE A 242 -5.21 -1.93 21.48
CA ILE A 242 -6.29 -2.66 22.15
C ILE A 242 -5.71 -3.68 23.15
N ALA A 243 -4.72 -4.44 22.73
CA ALA A 243 -4.08 -5.47 23.58
C ALA A 243 -3.45 -4.85 24.83
N LYS A 244 -2.82 -3.68 24.69
CA LYS A 244 -2.28 -2.90 25.82
C LYS A 244 -3.33 -2.13 26.62
N GLY A 245 -4.54 -1.99 26.11
CA GLY A 245 -5.61 -1.23 26.76
C GLY A 245 -5.39 0.29 26.74
N VAL A 246 -4.65 0.83 25.76
CA VAL A 246 -4.29 2.24 25.69
C VAL A 246 -5.06 3.04 24.65
N GLY A 247 -5.74 2.38 23.72
CA GLY A 247 -6.48 3.05 22.66
C GLY A 247 -7.55 2.19 22.00
N VAL A 248 -8.33 2.86 21.17
CA VAL A 248 -9.49 2.30 20.46
C VAL A 248 -9.41 2.68 19.00
N PRO A 249 -9.25 1.73 18.08
CA PRO A 249 -9.45 1.96 16.65
C PRO A 249 -10.90 2.37 16.39
N VAL A 250 -11.10 3.49 15.71
CA VAL A 250 -12.45 4.00 15.43
C VAL A 250 -12.88 3.78 13.99
N ILE A 251 -11.92 3.72 13.06
CA ILE A 251 -12.20 3.54 11.64
C ILE A 251 -11.00 2.91 10.94
N THR A 252 -11.27 2.03 9.98
CA THR A 252 -10.25 1.48 9.07
C THR A 252 -10.14 2.30 7.80
N ASP A 253 -9.02 2.21 7.10
CA ASP A 253 -8.85 2.83 5.79
C ASP A 253 -9.76 2.22 4.72
N LEU A 254 -10.12 0.94 4.87
CA LEU A 254 -11.16 0.30 4.04
C LEU A 254 -12.51 1.05 4.13
N GLU A 255 -12.85 1.60 5.29
CA GLU A 255 -14.06 2.40 5.49
C GLU A 255 -13.89 3.84 4.98
N ILE A 256 -12.67 4.37 4.97
CA ILE A 256 -12.38 5.72 4.43
C ILE A 256 -12.38 5.69 2.90
N TRP A 257 -11.67 4.75 2.33
CA TRP A 257 -11.59 4.51 0.89
C TRP A 257 -11.41 3.00 0.62
N LYS A 258 -12.47 2.36 0.18
CA LYS A 258 -12.48 0.91 -0.09
C LYS A 258 -11.43 0.53 -1.13
N ASN A 259 -10.59 -0.45 -0.79
CA ASN A 259 -9.52 -0.96 -1.62
C ASN A 259 -8.49 0.12 -2.01
N ASN A 260 -8.15 0.97 -1.07
CA ASN A 260 -7.09 1.97 -1.26
C ASN A 260 -5.72 1.30 -1.41
N PRO A 261 -4.84 1.82 -2.30
CA PRO A 261 -3.45 1.40 -2.38
C PRO A 261 -2.69 1.86 -1.13
N GLU A 262 -1.63 1.13 -0.75
CA GLU A 262 -0.95 1.47 0.50
C GLU A 262 0.57 1.42 0.40
N LYS A 263 1.16 0.24 0.18
CA LYS A 263 2.61 0.08 0.09
C LYS A 263 3.05 -0.34 -1.31
N VAL A 264 4.29 -0.02 -1.60
CA VAL A 264 4.95 -0.41 -2.86
C VAL A 264 6.33 -0.99 -2.58
N PHE A 265 6.86 -1.76 -3.52
CA PHE A 265 8.27 -2.11 -3.54
C PHE A 265 9.02 -1.08 -4.39
N GLY A 266 9.87 -0.29 -3.75
CA GLY A 266 10.58 0.82 -4.39
C GLY A 266 12.05 0.52 -4.66
N VAL A 267 12.53 1.01 -5.79
CA VAL A 267 13.94 1.00 -6.20
C VAL A 267 14.28 2.35 -6.84
N THR A 268 15.56 2.71 -6.91
CA THR A 268 15.94 3.86 -7.73
C THR A 268 15.77 3.53 -9.20
N LYS A 269 15.47 4.53 -10.01
CA LYS A 269 15.44 4.38 -11.48
C LYS A 269 16.79 3.88 -12.01
N ALA A 270 17.89 4.43 -11.52
CA ALA A 270 19.22 4.01 -11.89
C ALA A 270 19.49 2.53 -11.58
N TRP A 271 19.05 2.06 -10.40
CA TRP A 271 19.17 0.64 -10.04
C TRP A 271 18.36 -0.26 -10.99
N ALA A 272 17.13 0.13 -11.31
CA ALA A 272 16.27 -0.64 -12.22
C ALA A 272 16.86 -0.71 -13.65
N GLU A 273 17.45 0.36 -14.13
CA GLU A 273 18.10 0.40 -15.43
C GLU A 273 19.40 -0.44 -15.47
N LYS A 274 20.14 -0.46 -14.37
CA LYS A 274 21.37 -1.25 -14.23
C LYS A 274 21.09 -2.75 -13.99
N HIS A 275 19.98 -3.10 -13.36
CA HIS A 275 19.64 -4.46 -12.95
C HIS A 275 18.25 -4.90 -13.45
N PRO A 276 17.95 -4.80 -14.76
CA PRO A 276 16.59 -5.06 -15.24
C PRO A 276 16.13 -6.50 -15.02
N ASN A 277 16.99 -7.49 -15.21
CA ASN A 277 16.64 -8.89 -15.00
C ASN A 277 16.50 -9.24 -13.51
N THR A 278 17.38 -8.72 -12.67
CA THR A 278 17.29 -8.85 -11.21
C THR A 278 15.98 -8.24 -10.70
N HIS A 279 15.58 -7.09 -11.20
CA HIS A 279 14.32 -6.43 -10.84
C HIS A 279 13.11 -7.30 -11.20
N LEU A 280 13.08 -7.87 -12.41
CA LEU A 280 12.03 -8.81 -12.81
C LEU A 280 11.98 -10.04 -11.89
N ALA A 281 13.13 -10.58 -11.52
CA ALA A 281 13.22 -11.73 -10.60
C ALA A 281 12.62 -11.40 -9.23
N VAL A 282 12.90 -10.21 -8.68
CA VAL A 282 12.30 -9.74 -7.42
C VAL A 282 10.78 -9.64 -7.54
N ILE A 283 10.28 -9.02 -8.60
CA ILE A 283 8.83 -8.85 -8.83
C ILE A 283 8.15 -10.22 -8.99
N LYS A 284 8.76 -11.16 -9.69
CA LYS A 284 8.24 -12.54 -9.81
C LYS A 284 8.11 -13.20 -8.44
N ALA A 285 9.12 -13.10 -7.59
CA ALA A 285 9.09 -13.66 -6.25
C ALA A 285 8.01 -13.01 -5.38
N LEU A 286 7.86 -11.70 -5.42
CA LEU A 286 6.84 -10.95 -4.68
C LEU A 286 5.41 -11.27 -5.18
N LEU A 287 5.21 -11.43 -6.48
CA LEU A 287 3.93 -11.87 -7.06
C LEU A 287 3.53 -13.25 -6.53
N ARG A 288 4.46 -14.19 -6.49
CA ARG A 288 4.20 -15.52 -5.93
C ARG A 288 3.85 -15.45 -4.45
N ALA A 289 4.52 -14.60 -3.69
CA ALA A 289 4.23 -14.37 -2.27
C ALA A 289 2.82 -13.79 -2.08
N ALA A 290 2.45 -12.80 -2.88
CA ALA A 290 1.13 -12.20 -2.85
C ALA A 290 0.02 -13.24 -3.16
N MET A 291 0.22 -14.06 -4.17
CA MET A 291 -0.69 -15.17 -4.52
C MET A 291 -0.85 -16.14 -3.35
N TRP A 292 0.24 -16.53 -2.72
CA TRP A 292 0.22 -17.44 -1.58
C TRP A 292 -0.57 -16.87 -0.41
N LEU A 293 -0.44 -15.56 -0.14
CA LEU A 293 -1.13 -14.87 0.95
C LEU A 293 -2.66 -14.83 0.78
N ASP A 294 -3.14 -14.70 -0.45
CA ASP A 294 -4.57 -14.59 -0.75
C ASP A 294 -5.19 -15.91 -1.25
N ALA A 295 -4.38 -16.97 -1.41
CA ALA A 295 -4.84 -18.26 -1.87
C ALA A 295 -5.92 -18.85 -0.95
N ASN A 296 -6.93 -19.49 -1.55
CA ASN A 296 -7.98 -20.21 -0.83
C ASN A 296 -8.63 -19.37 0.30
N ASN A 297 -9.03 -18.15 -0.05
CA ASN A 297 -9.65 -17.18 0.88
C ASN A 297 -8.78 -16.90 2.12
N GLY A 298 -7.47 -16.82 1.96
CA GLY A 298 -6.54 -16.51 3.03
C GLY A 298 -6.20 -17.69 3.94
N ALA A 299 -6.32 -18.92 3.47
CA ALA A 299 -6.00 -20.11 4.26
C ALA A 299 -4.57 -20.10 4.83
N ASN A 300 -3.63 -19.41 4.18
CA ASN A 300 -2.23 -19.31 4.60
C ASN A 300 -1.96 -18.15 5.58
N ARG A 301 -2.97 -17.33 5.89
CA ARG A 301 -2.80 -16.13 6.72
C ARG A 301 -2.37 -16.43 8.16
N LYS A 302 -2.79 -17.55 8.74
CA LYS A 302 -2.34 -17.97 10.07
C LYS A 302 -0.85 -18.27 10.08
N GLU A 303 -0.34 -19.01 9.10
CA GLU A 303 1.09 -19.28 8.96
C GLU A 303 1.87 -17.98 8.74
N ALA A 304 1.36 -17.08 7.90
CA ALA A 304 1.96 -15.76 7.69
C ALA A 304 2.06 -14.96 9.00
N ALA A 305 1.02 -14.96 9.81
CA ALA A 305 1.02 -14.29 11.12
C ALA A 305 2.04 -14.92 12.09
N GLN A 306 2.21 -16.24 12.07
CA GLN A 306 3.22 -16.94 12.87
C GLN A 306 4.65 -16.52 12.44
N ILE A 307 4.90 -16.45 11.14
CA ILE A 307 6.18 -15.99 10.59
C ILE A 307 6.46 -14.55 11.03
N LEU A 308 5.49 -13.65 10.87
CA LEU A 308 5.65 -12.24 11.21
C LEU A 308 5.84 -11.98 12.71
N SER A 309 5.38 -12.89 13.58
CA SER A 309 5.57 -12.77 15.03
C SER A 309 7.03 -12.95 15.47
N ARG A 310 7.88 -13.49 14.61
CA ARG A 310 9.31 -13.65 14.90
C ARG A 310 10.00 -12.29 15.03
N PRO A 311 11.00 -12.17 15.93
CA PRO A 311 11.72 -10.90 16.16
C PRO A 311 12.39 -10.30 14.92
N GLU A 312 12.85 -11.13 14.00
CA GLU A 312 13.49 -10.70 12.75
C GLU A 312 12.52 -10.04 11.76
N TYR A 313 11.22 -10.20 11.93
CA TYR A 313 10.18 -9.57 11.11
C TYR A 313 9.46 -8.46 11.89
N VAL A 314 8.22 -8.67 12.31
CA VAL A 314 7.45 -7.66 13.06
C VAL A 314 7.72 -7.76 14.56
N GLY A 315 7.76 -8.97 15.09
CA GLY A 315 8.08 -9.21 16.51
C GLY A 315 6.97 -8.88 17.49
N ALA A 316 5.74 -8.64 17.02
CA ALA A 316 4.58 -8.51 17.89
C ALA A 316 4.00 -9.89 18.22
N ASP A 317 3.17 -9.97 19.27
CA ASP A 317 2.49 -11.21 19.64
C ASP A 317 1.65 -11.75 18.48
N TYR A 318 1.71 -13.06 18.26
CA TYR A 318 0.97 -13.72 17.20
C TYR A 318 -0.53 -13.38 17.20
N ARG A 319 -1.17 -13.36 18.39
CA ARG A 319 -2.60 -13.08 18.48
C ARG A 319 -2.95 -11.67 18.03
N VAL A 320 -2.04 -10.72 18.30
CA VAL A 320 -2.20 -9.32 17.87
C VAL A 320 -2.11 -9.22 16.35
N ILE A 321 -1.10 -9.86 15.75
CA ILE A 321 -0.92 -9.89 14.29
C ILE A 321 -2.09 -10.64 13.63
N ALA A 322 -2.43 -11.82 14.12
CA ALA A 322 -3.48 -12.67 13.56
C ALA A 322 -4.84 -11.99 13.55
N ASN A 323 -5.10 -11.09 14.50
CA ASN A 323 -6.39 -10.44 14.66
C ASN A 323 -6.83 -9.62 13.45
N SER A 324 -5.90 -9.04 12.70
CA SER A 324 -6.17 -8.31 11.46
C SER A 324 -5.75 -9.07 10.18
N MET A 325 -4.80 -9.99 10.30
CA MET A 325 -4.30 -10.76 9.15
C MET A 325 -5.24 -11.89 8.69
N THR A 326 -6.12 -12.37 9.56
CA THR A 326 -6.94 -13.56 9.31
C THR A 326 -8.40 -13.27 8.96
N GLY A 327 -8.67 -12.11 8.38
CA GLY A 327 -10.00 -11.75 7.88
C GLY A 327 -10.94 -11.18 8.93
N THR A 328 -10.41 -10.68 10.02
CA THR A 328 -11.17 -10.00 11.09
C THR A 328 -10.49 -8.68 11.46
N PHE A 329 -11.22 -7.84 12.19
CA PHE A 329 -10.72 -6.62 12.80
C PHE A 329 -11.42 -6.36 14.12
N GLU A 330 -10.68 -6.04 15.18
CA GLU A 330 -11.22 -5.69 16.48
C GLU A 330 -11.16 -4.18 16.69
N TYR A 331 -12.29 -3.56 17.00
CA TYR A 331 -12.39 -2.12 17.26
C TYR A 331 -12.23 -1.78 18.74
N THR A 332 -12.87 -2.56 19.60
CA THR A 332 -12.67 -2.51 21.05
C THR A 332 -12.47 -3.92 21.56
N ARG A 333 -11.95 -4.07 22.76
CA ARG A 333 -11.76 -5.41 23.34
C ARG A 333 -13.08 -6.18 23.33
N GLY A 334 -13.10 -7.28 22.59
CA GLY A 334 -14.27 -8.13 22.41
C GLY A 334 -15.21 -7.74 21.27
N GLU A 335 -15.04 -6.58 20.63
CA GLU A 335 -15.83 -6.19 19.44
C GLU A 335 -15.05 -6.53 18.16
N LYS A 336 -15.00 -7.81 17.85
CA LYS A 336 -14.34 -8.34 16.66
C LYS A 336 -15.35 -8.53 15.55
N ARG A 337 -15.04 -8.00 14.36
CA ARG A 337 -15.89 -8.10 13.17
C ARG A 337 -15.18 -8.85 12.06
N ALA A 338 -15.93 -9.56 11.22
CA ALA A 338 -15.43 -10.09 9.97
C ALA A 338 -15.07 -8.93 9.04
N MET A 339 -13.84 -8.96 8.51
CA MET A 339 -13.32 -7.98 7.58
C MET A 339 -12.30 -8.67 6.66
N PRO A 340 -12.75 -9.54 5.73
CA PRO A 340 -11.86 -10.35 4.91
C PRO A 340 -10.99 -9.52 3.96
N ASP A 341 -11.42 -8.31 3.62
CA ASP A 341 -10.70 -7.38 2.74
C ASP A 341 -9.93 -6.30 3.51
N PHE A 342 -9.78 -6.43 4.83
CA PHE A 342 -9.02 -5.45 5.60
C PHE A 342 -7.58 -5.29 5.10
N ASN A 343 -6.94 -6.39 4.69
CA ASN A 343 -5.62 -6.36 4.06
C ASN A 343 -5.59 -7.34 2.89
N VAL A 344 -5.41 -6.80 1.68
CA VAL A 344 -5.44 -7.55 0.42
C VAL A 344 -4.07 -7.49 -0.23
N PHE A 345 -3.55 -8.66 -0.64
CA PHE A 345 -2.21 -8.75 -1.24
C PHE A 345 -2.21 -9.09 -2.72
N PHE A 346 -3.21 -9.80 -3.19
CA PHE A 346 -3.27 -10.27 -4.58
C PHE A 346 -4.61 -10.01 -5.27
N ARG A 347 -5.72 -10.20 -4.58
CA ARG A 347 -7.06 -9.98 -5.14
C ARG A 347 -7.22 -8.54 -5.65
N TYR A 348 -8.17 -8.32 -6.55
CA TYR A 348 -8.51 -6.98 -7.08
C TYR A 348 -7.33 -6.30 -7.78
N TYR A 349 -6.44 -7.10 -8.40
CA TYR A 349 -5.20 -6.59 -9.02
C TYR A 349 -4.34 -5.77 -8.05
N ALA A 350 -4.30 -6.17 -6.79
CA ALA A 350 -3.61 -5.44 -5.73
C ALA A 350 -2.13 -5.20 -6.02
N THR A 351 -1.49 -6.11 -6.77
CA THR A 351 -0.05 -6.02 -7.09
C THR A 351 0.28 -5.13 -8.28
N TYR A 352 -0.71 -4.79 -9.10
CA TYR A 352 -0.52 -3.95 -10.29
C TYR A 352 -0.40 -2.47 -9.89
N PRO A 353 0.70 -1.78 -10.26
CA PRO A 353 0.89 -0.38 -9.91
C PRO A 353 0.15 0.55 -10.87
N PHE A 354 -1.12 0.81 -10.61
CA PHE A 354 -1.96 1.65 -11.45
C PHE A 354 -1.48 3.11 -11.45
N TYR A 355 -1.47 3.75 -12.61
CA TYR A 355 -1.23 5.19 -12.71
C TYR A 355 -2.25 6.01 -11.91
N SER A 356 -3.51 5.59 -11.91
CA SER A 356 -4.56 6.27 -11.14
C SER A 356 -4.29 6.29 -9.65
N ASP A 357 -3.61 5.28 -9.09
CA ASP A 357 -3.18 5.29 -7.69
C ASP A 357 -2.14 6.40 -7.46
N ALA A 358 -1.14 6.51 -8.32
CA ALA A 358 -0.15 7.60 -8.27
C ALA A 358 -0.81 8.97 -8.40
N VAL A 359 -1.76 9.12 -9.31
CA VAL A 359 -2.51 10.37 -9.50
C VAL A 359 -3.23 10.77 -8.22
N TRP A 360 -3.87 9.82 -7.51
CA TRP A 360 -4.54 10.14 -6.26
C TRP A 360 -3.56 10.73 -5.22
N TYR A 361 -2.40 10.14 -5.03
CA TYR A 361 -1.38 10.67 -4.11
C TYR A 361 -0.95 12.08 -4.51
N LEU A 362 -0.71 12.32 -5.78
CA LEU A 362 -0.34 13.65 -6.28
C LEU A 362 -1.46 14.67 -6.05
N THR A 363 -2.73 14.28 -6.19
CA THR A 363 -3.86 15.15 -5.86
C THR A 363 -3.89 15.50 -4.38
N GLN A 364 -3.60 14.55 -3.49
CA GLN A 364 -3.53 14.83 -2.06
C GLN A 364 -2.33 15.70 -1.69
N MET A 365 -1.18 15.49 -2.34
CA MET A 365 -0.01 16.38 -2.19
C MET A 365 -0.38 17.81 -2.58
N ARG A 366 -1.10 18.00 -3.68
CA ARG A 366 -1.63 19.32 -4.09
C ARG A 366 -2.67 19.84 -3.10
N ARG A 367 -3.62 19.02 -2.69
CA ARG A 367 -4.68 19.38 -1.75
C ARG A 367 -4.15 20.02 -0.48
N TRP A 368 -3.05 19.49 0.04
CA TRP A 368 -2.50 19.88 1.34
C TRP A 368 -1.29 20.81 1.25
N GLY A 369 -0.93 21.26 0.05
CA GLY A 369 0.12 22.26 -0.15
C GLY A 369 1.54 21.72 -0.25
N GLN A 370 1.74 20.42 -0.30
CA GLN A 370 3.06 19.81 -0.59
C GLN A 370 3.47 20.11 -2.04
N ILE A 371 2.50 20.21 -2.93
CA ILE A 371 2.66 20.81 -4.25
C ILE A 371 2.02 22.20 -4.14
N PRO A 372 2.82 23.28 -4.03
CA PRO A 372 2.29 24.61 -3.70
C PRO A 372 1.55 25.28 -4.86
N GLU A 373 1.85 24.86 -6.10
CA GLU A 373 1.28 25.46 -7.31
C GLU A 373 0.28 24.53 -7.98
N ALA A 374 -0.75 25.09 -8.58
CA ALA A 374 -1.69 24.35 -9.42
C ALA A 374 -0.97 23.78 -10.64
N LYS A 375 -1.30 22.54 -11.01
CA LYS A 375 -0.72 21.82 -12.15
C LYS A 375 -1.83 21.42 -13.13
N PRO A 376 -1.57 21.41 -14.43
CA PRO A 376 -2.51 20.86 -15.39
C PRO A 376 -2.66 19.34 -15.23
N ASP A 377 -3.75 18.78 -15.73
CA ASP A 377 -4.01 17.33 -15.65
C ASP A 377 -2.85 16.50 -16.22
N GLU A 378 -2.26 16.95 -17.33
CA GLU A 378 -1.15 16.29 -17.99
C GLU A 378 0.07 16.10 -17.08
N TRP A 379 0.35 17.07 -16.21
CA TRP A 379 1.45 16.97 -15.25
C TRP A 379 1.29 15.77 -14.31
N TYR A 380 0.07 15.54 -13.80
CA TYR A 380 -0.22 14.39 -12.92
C TYR A 380 0.02 13.07 -13.65
N HIS A 381 -0.42 12.98 -14.90
CA HIS A 381 -0.22 11.77 -15.72
C HIS A 381 1.25 11.54 -16.06
N GLU A 382 1.98 12.56 -16.39
CA GLU A 382 3.41 12.48 -16.71
C GLU A 382 4.23 12.01 -15.51
N VAL A 383 3.99 12.57 -14.31
CA VAL A 383 4.67 12.14 -13.09
C VAL A 383 4.29 10.71 -12.74
N ALA A 384 3.01 10.36 -12.80
CA ALA A 384 2.54 9.00 -12.53
C ALA A 384 3.26 7.97 -13.42
N LYS A 385 3.38 8.24 -14.72
CA LYS A 385 4.03 7.34 -15.69
C LYS A 385 5.54 7.24 -15.52
N LYS A 386 6.19 8.28 -15.00
CA LYS A 386 7.62 8.21 -14.66
C LYS A 386 7.91 7.30 -13.47
N VAL A 387 7.01 7.28 -12.50
CA VAL A 387 7.25 6.68 -11.17
C VAL A 387 6.63 5.29 -11.04
N TYR A 388 5.37 5.14 -11.46
CA TYR A 388 4.68 3.85 -11.44
C TYR A 388 4.88 3.17 -12.78
N ARG A 389 5.42 1.93 -12.74
CA ARG A 389 5.92 1.23 -13.92
C ARG A 389 5.20 -0.12 -14.13
N PRO A 390 3.91 -0.08 -14.52
CA PRO A 390 3.19 -1.30 -14.89
C PRO A 390 3.80 -2.02 -16.08
N ASP A 391 4.56 -1.35 -16.94
CA ASP A 391 5.30 -1.96 -18.04
C ASP A 391 6.33 -3.00 -17.55
N ILE A 392 7.07 -2.69 -16.47
CA ILE A 392 8.01 -3.63 -15.85
C ILE A 392 7.25 -4.76 -15.15
N TYR A 393 6.17 -4.44 -14.41
CA TYR A 393 5.30 -5.44 -13.79
C TYR A 393 4.79 -6.46 -14.79
N LEU A 394 4.29 -6.01 -15.95
CA LEU A 394 3.73 -6.89 -16.98
C LEU A 394 4.79 -7.82 -17.59
N LYS A 395 6.04 -7.38 -17.71
CA LYS A 395 7.14 -8.26 -18.13
C LYS A 395 7.37 -9.41 -17.15
N ALA A 396 7.40 -9.11 -15.85
CA ALA A 396 7.55 -10.13 -14.81
C ALA A 396 6.34 -11.07 -14.76
N ALA A 397 5.14 -10.53 -14.83
CA ALA A 397 3.90 -11.31 -14.85
C ALA A 397 3.83 -12.24 -16.06
N LYS A 398 4.25 -11.79 -17.23
CA LYS A 398 4.32 -12.60 -18.46
C LYS A 398 5.22 -13.81 -18.26
N LEU A 399 6.40 -13.64 -17.67
CA LEU A 399 7.30 -14.74 -17.38
C LEU A 399 6.65 -15.78 -16.46
N LEU A 400 5.95 -15.34 -15.41
CA LEU A 400 5.23 -16.27 -14.51
C LEU A 400 4.08 -17.00 -15.21
N VAL A 401 3.37 -16.37 -16.12
CA VAL A 401 2.32 -17.01 -16.92
C VAL A 401 2.93 -18.08 -17.84
N GLU A 402 4.03 -17.76 -18.50
CA GLU A 402 4.77 -18.72 -19.37
C GLU A 402 5.33 -19.90 -18.56
N GLU A 403 5.72 -19.68 -17.32
CA GLU A 403 6.17 -20.72 -16.39
C GLU A 403 5.02 -21.54 -15.77
N GLY A 404 3.77 -21.17 -16.05
CA GLY A 404 2.60 -21.82 -15.46
C GLY A 404 2.37 -21.52 -13.98
N LYS A 405 3.00 -20.46 -13.45
CA LYS A 405 2.94 -20.07 -12.02
C LYS A 405 1.93 -18.95 -11.73
N LEU A 406 1.38 -18.34 -12.77
CA LEU A 406 0.39 -17.28 -12.68
C LEU A 406 -0.67 -17.48 -13.76
N LYS A 407 -1.92 -17.31 -13.41
CA LYS A 407 -3.01 -17.38 -14.39
C LYS A 407 -3.10 -16.07 -15.17
N LYS A 408 -3.39 -16.19 -16.48
CA LYS A 408 -3.49 -15.02 -17.35
C LYS A 408 -4.58 -14.05 -16.90
N GLU A 409 -5.72 -14.56 -16.44
CA GLU A 409 -6.85 -13.76 -15.96
C GLU A 409 -6.59 -12.97 -14.68
N ASP A 410 -5.54 -13.30 -13.92
CA ASP A 410 -5.16 -12.59 -12.70
C ASP A 410 -4.36 -11.32 -12.96
N VAL A 411 -4.13 -10.98 -14.21
CA VAL A 411 -3.35 -9.80 -14.62
C VAL A 411 -4.19 -8.92 -15.56
N PRO A 412 -4.24 -7.60 -15.33
CA PRO A 412 -5.04 -6.70 -16.16
C PRO A 412 -4.26 -6.28 -17.43
N TRP A 413 -4.02 -7.20 -18.35
CA TRP A 413 -3.21 -7.01 -19.57
C TRP A 413 -3.68 -5.86 -20.46
N ASP A 414 -5.00 -5.67 -20.55
CA ASP A 414 -5.63 -4.68 -21.43
C ASP A 414 -5.90 -3.34 -20.72
N SER A 415 -5.43 -3.19 -19.47
CA SER A 415 -5.59 -1.95 -18.73
C SER A 415 -4.71 -0.83 -19.29
N ASP A 416 -5.28 0.36 -19.40
CA ASP A 416 -4.53 1.59 -19.69
C ASP A 416 -3.81 2.17 -18.45
N GLY A 417 -3.87 1.47 -17.33
CA GLY A 417 -3.26 1.88 -16.06
C GLY A 417 -4.16 2.72 -15.16
N TYR A 418 -5.42 2.89 -15.52
CA TYR A 418 -6.39 3.66 -14.74
C TYR A 418 -7.51 2.75 -14.24
N ARG A 419 -7.74 2.78 -12.93
CA ARG A 419 -8.92 2.12 -12.33
C ARG A 419 -10.18 2.85 -12.78
N PRO A 420 -11.33 2.18 -12.83
CA PRO A 420 -12.62 2.85 -13.07
C PRO A 420 -12.86 3.95 -12.02
N PRO A 421 -13.56 5.05 -12.38
CA PRO A 421 -14.01 6.03 -11.41
C PRO A 421 -14.75 5.38 -10.24
N THR A 422 -14.54 5.89 -9.03
CA THR A 422 -15.16 5.33 -7.82
C THR A 422 -15.69 6.42 -6.90
N LYS A 423 -16.82 6.12 -6.24
CA LYS A 423 -17.41 6.90 -5.14
C LYS A 423 -17.22 6.25 -3.78
N ASP A 424 -16.40 5.21 -3.71
CA ASP A 424 -16.17 4.39 -2.51
C ASP A 424 -15.27 5.11 -1.47
N PHE A 425 -15.51 6.41 -1.29
CA PHE A 425 -14.92 7.25 -0.25
C PHE A 425 -15.96 7.58 0.82
N ILE A 426 -15.51 7.82 2.04
CA ILE A 426 -16.39 8.13 3.17
C ILE A 426 -17.31 9.32 2.92
N ASP A 427 -16.89 10.29 2.12
CA ASP A 427 -17.67 11.46 1.73
C ASP A 427 -18.45 11.29 0.42
N GLY A 428 -18.33 10.15 -0.24
CA GLY A 428 -19.02 9.85 -1.50
C GLY A 428 -18.54 10.67 -2.70
N VAL A 429 -17.44 11.40 -2.58
CA VAL A 429 -16.87 12.18 -3.68
C VAL A 429 -16.23 11.24 -4.71
N GLU A 430 -16.65 11.36 -5.97
CA GLU A 430 -16.10 10.53 -7.05
C GLU A 430 -14.66 10.93 -7.37
N PHE A 431 -13.79 9.92 -7.38
CA PHE A 431 -12.43 10.01 -7.90
C PHE A 431 -12.35 9.33 -9.27
N ASP A 432 -11.97 10.10 -10.28
CA ASP A 432 -11.54 9.64 -11.60
C ASP A 432 -10.09 10.05 -11.80
N GLY A 433 -9.18 9.07 -11.82
CA GLY A 433 -7.75 9.34 -11.99
C GLY A 433 -7.38 10.02 -13.30
N ARG A 434 -8.29 10.01 -14.30
CA ARG A 434 -8.11 10.73 -15.57
C ARG A 434 -8.34 12.23 -15.46
N LYS A 435 -9.00 12.69 -14.38
CA LYS A 435 -9.44 14.08 -14.19
C LYS A 435 -9.04 14.62 -12.82
N PRO A 436 -7.72 14.76 -12.54
CA PRO A 436 -7.25 15.13 -11.21
C PRO A 436 -7.73 16.51 -10.75
N ASN A 437 -7.75 17.53 -11.60
CA ASN A 437 -8.22 18.86 -11.21
C ASN A 437 -9.73 18.88 -10.95
N ALA A 438 -10.53 18.19 -11.76
CA ALA A 438 -11.96 18.06 -11.52
C ALA A 438 -12.26 17.38 -10.18
N TYR A 439 -11.46 16.40 -9.78
CA TYR A 439 -11.55 15.78 -8.46
C TYR A 439 -11.22 16.77 -7.33
N LEU A 440 -10.11 17.51 -7.45
CA LEU A 440 -9.70 18.51 -6.46
C LEU A 440 -10.78 19.58 -6.22
N GLU A 441 -11.47 20.03 -7.26
CA GLU A 441 -12.55 21.01 -7.15
C GLU A 441 -13.74 20.55 -6.29
N LYS A 442 -14.00 19.25 -6.22
CA LYS A 442 -15.10 18.67 -5.45
C LYS A 442 -14.80 18.51 -3.97
N LEU A 443 -13.54 18.60 -3.56
CA LEU A 443 -13.13 18.38 -2.18
C LEU A 443 -13.47 19.56 -1.29
N ARG A 444 -14.07 19.28 -0.13
CA ARG A 444 -14.62 20.32 0.75
C ARG A 444 -13.56 21.23 1.36
N ILE A 445 -12.45 20.65 1.83
CA ILE A 445 -11.33 21.35 2.45
C ILE A 445 -10.06 21.02 1.66
N GLY A 446 -9.23 22.02 1.39
CA GLY A 446 -7.95 21.85 0.71
C GLY A 446 -7.70 22.98 -0.29
N LEU A 447 -6.47 23.04 -0.81
CA LEU A 447 -6.12 23.86 -1.96
C LEU A 447 -6.79 23.27 -3.21
N LYS A 448 -7.60 24.08 -3.87
CA LYS A 448 -8.39 23.60 -4.99
C LYS A 448 -7.69 23.86 -6.32
N GLY A 449 -7.91 23.00 -7.24
CA GLY A 449 -7.68 22.87 -8.66
C GLY A 449 -6.87 23.91 -9.42
N GLN A 450 -7.30 24.26 -10.60
CA GLN A 450 -6.65 25.32 -11.35
C GLN A 450 -7.08 26.67 -10.78
N GLN A 451 -6.23 27.30 -9.96
CA GLN A 451 -6.24 28.73 -9.90
C GLN A 451 -5.89 29.22 -11.31
N ARG A 452 -6.81 29.98 -11.93
CA ARG A 452 -6.52 30.62 -13.22
C ARG A 452 -5.25 31.45 -13.05
N VAL A 453 -4.34 31.36 -14.02
CA VAL A 453 -3.07 32.09 -14.05
C VAL A 453 -3.25 33.63 -13.95
N GLY A 454 -4.41 34.14 -13.65
CA GLY A 454 -4.69 35.53 -13.39
C GLY A 454 -5.14 35.85 -11.96
N ASP A 455 -5.55 34.84 -11.19
CA ASP A 455 -6.13 35.08 -9.87
C ASP A 455 -5.09 35.26 -8.75
N ALA A 456 -3.85 34.82 -8.98
CA ALA A 456 -2.74 35.04 -8.04
C ALA A 456 -2.22 36.49 -8.02
N GLN A 457 -2.53 37.31 -9.02
CA GLN A 457 -2.13 38.71 -9.07
C GLN A 457 -3.16 39.66 -8.44
N ALA A 458 -4.41 39.22 -8.19
CA ALA A 458 -5.44 40.03 -7.62
C ALA A 458 -5.52 40.03 -6.07
N SER A 459 -4.82 39.13 -5.41
CA SER A 459 -4.74 39.03 -3.93
C SER A 459 -3.51 39.71 -3.30
N GLY A 460 -2.72 40.42 -4.10
CA GLY A 460 -1.47 41.09 -3.70
C GLY A 460 -1.51 42.59 -3.84
N SER A 461 -2.69 43.21 -3.84
CA SER A 461 -2.83 44.68 -3.82
C SER A 461 -3.57 45.17 -2.58
#